data_20da78da89cff76d56a13be1054337a7
#
_entry.id   20da78da89cff76d56a13be1054337a7
#
_cell.length_a   1.000
_cell.length_b   1.000
_cell.length_c   1.000
_cell.angle_alpha   90.00
_cell.angle_beta   90.00
_cell.angle_gamma   90.00
#
_symmetry.space_group_name_H-M   'P 1'
#
loop_
_entity.id
_entity.type
_entity.pdbx_description
1 polymer ?
#
loop_
_entity_poly.entity_id
_entity_poly.type
_entity_poly.pdbx_seq_one_letter_code
_entity_poly.pdbx_strand_id
1 'polypeptide(L)'
;MIRVLLVEDNPGDAKRAIEMLREKEKGEIEVTHVERLSSALRRLNQESFDAIVMDRTLVDTHGLDMLDLIQAALCRLPIVVLGAKDDEVADRQMIQHGAQEVVIKDGSTAGQLVRAVRHAVERKKAEQSLSYLAQQDPLTTLANRVLFRDRMIHAVAMAKRKKQVVGLILCGLDFFKETTWEFGKEAGDLLLKETADRLKKCLREVDTAARLAGNEFTCLIEGVNSRSDMEIVGSRILKVFALPWVIEKKEVPVTVSLGLAVYPLDGQEIDGLFASAKAAMECARDAGGNRYCFPLLQAA
;
A
#
# COMPACT_ATOMS: atom_id res chain seq x y z
N MET A 1 7.01 -8.11 -21.22
CA MET A 1 8.48 -7.98 -21.29
C MET A 1 8.97 -7.82 -19.86
N ILE A 2 9.88 -8.68 -19.39
CA ILE A 2 10.45 -8.65 -18.03
C ILE A 2 11.78 -7.90 -18.11
N ARG A 3 11.93 -6.84 -17.30
CA ARG A 3 13.16 -6.05 -17.24
C ARG A 3 14.03 -6.56 -16.08
N VAL A 4 15.20 -7.10 -16.39
CA VAL A 4 16.14 -7.71 -15.45
C VAL A 4 17.36 -6.82 -15.29
N LEU A 5 17.72 -6.51 -14.04
CA LEU A 5 19.01 -5.91 -13.71
C LEU A 5 19.98 -7.04 -13.35
N LEU A 6 21.01 -7.24 -14.17
CA LEU A 6 22.08 -8.20 -13.92
C LEU A 6 23.25 -7.49 -13.26
N VAL A 7 23.69 -8.01 -12.11
CA VAL A 7 24.87 -7.51 -11.37
C VAL A 7 25.93 -8.61 -11.36
N GLU A 8 26.97 -8.44 -12.15
CA GLU A 8 28.02 -9.46 -12.35
C GLU A 8 29.31 -8.76 -12.76
N ASP A 9 30.37 -8.95 -12.00
CA ASP A 9 31.67 -8.28 -12.23
C ASP A 9 32.60 -9.08 -13.17
N ASN A 10 32.34 -10.39 -13.34
CA ASN A 10 33.09 -11.23 -14.29
C ASN A 10 32.48 -11.07 -15.70
N PRO A 11 33.24 -10.51 -16.70
CA PRO A 11 32.70 -10.30 -18.03
C PRO A 11 32.26 -11.58 -18.75
N GLY A 12 32.93 -12.71 -18.47
CA GLY A 12 32.62 -14.03 -19.05
C GLY A 12 31.30 -14.57 -18.53
N ASP A 13 31.06 -14.46 -17.21
CA ASP A 13 29.82 -14.89 -16.56
C ASP A 13 28.67 -13.96 -16.92
N ALA A 14 28.90 -12.65 -16.98
CA ALA A 14 27.92 -11.67 -17.43
C ALA A 14 27.44 -11.98 -18.85
N LYS A 15 28.37 -12.21 -19.79
CA LYS A 15 28.04 -12.57 -21.16
C LYS A 15 27.19 -13.84 -21.23
N ARG A 16 27.58 -14.89 -20.50
CA ARG A 16 26.82 -16.15 -20.41
C ARG A 16 25.41 -15.94 -19.86
N ALA A 17 25.29 -15.21 -18.75
CA ALA A 17 23.99 -14.94 -18.14
C ALA A 17 23.06 -14.15 -19.10
N ILE A 18 23.60 -13.15 -19.82
CA ILE A 18 22.86 -12.39 -20.82
C ILE A 18 22.39 -13.27 -21.98
N GLU A 19 23.28 -14.13 -22.50
CA GLU A 19 22.94 -15.08 -23.57
C GLU A 19 21.82 -16.03 -23.11
N MET A 20 21.96 -16.62 -21.90
CA MET A 20 20.98 -17.50 -21.31
C MET A 20 19.59 -16.86 -21.16
N LEU A 21 19.54 -15.58 -20.73
CA LEU A 21 18.28 -14.84 -20.55
C LEU A 21 17.65 -14.45 -21.89
N ARG A 22 18.43 -14.24 -22.96
CA ARG A 22 17.96 -13.83 -24.27
C ARG A 22 17.61 -14.98 -25.23
N GLU A 23 18.35 -16.09 -25.20
CA GLU A 23 18.23 -17.17 -26.22
C GLU A 23 16.89 -17.92 -26.22
N LYS A 24 16.29 -18.15 -25.05
CA LYS A 24 15.03 -18.93 -24.97
C LYS A 24 13.76 -18.12 -25.12
N GLU A 25 13.83 -16.81 -25.08
CA GLU A 25 12.65 -15.95 -24.88
C GLU A 25 12.59 -14.80 -25.91
N LYS A 26 12.85 -15.05 -27.18
CA LYS A 26 12.64 -14.13 -28.34
C LYS A 26 12.11 -12.72 -27.99
N GLY A 27 12.83 -11.96 -27.14
CA GLY A 27 12.50 -10.59 -26.78
C GLY A 27 11.58 -10.39 -25.56
N GLU A 28 11.25 -11.42 -24.77
CA GLU A 28 10.42 -11.29 -23.57
C GLU A 28 11.21 -10.81 -22.32
N ILE A 29 12.54 -10.95 -22.32
CA ILE A 29 13.42 -10.49 -21.25
C ILE A 29 14.41 -9.44 -21.78
N GLU A 30 14.36 -8.27 -21.18
CA GLU A 30 15.33 -7.19 -21.39
C GLU A 30 16.33 -7.18 -20.24
N VAL A 31 17.64 -7.22 -20.55
CA VAL A 31 18.70 -7.29 -19.55
C VAL A 31 19.53 -6.02 -19.57
N THR A 32 19.60 -5.34 -18.43
CA THR A 32 20.55 -4.25 -18.17
C THR A 32 21.65 -4.79 -17.26
N HIS A 33 22.92 -4.71 -17.71
CA HIS A 33 24.07 -5.23 -16.98
C HIS A 33 24.83 -4.11 -16.29
N VAL A 34 25.28 -4.38 -15.06
CA VAL A 34 26.22 -3.56 -14.28
C VAL A 34 27.21 -4.47 -13.54
N GLU A 35 28.42 -3.94 -13.30
CA GLU A 35 29.51 -4.72 -12.70
C GLU A 35 29.60 -4.59 -11.17
N ARG A 36 28.85 -3.67 -10.55
CA ARG A 36 28.96 -3.33 -9.12
C ARG A 36 27.60 -3.09 -8.49
N LEU A 37 27.46 -3.44 -7.23
CA LEU A 37 26.27 -3.16 -6.44
C LEU A 37 25.97 -1.67 -6.37
N SER A 38 26.98 -0.82 -6.18
CA SER A 38 26.84 0.62 -6.15
C SER A 38 26.25 1.21 -7.44
N SER A 39 26.57 0.63 -8.60
CA SER A 39 25.99 0.97 -9.89
C SER A 39 24.54 0.46 -10.04
N ALA A 40 24.27 -0.75 -9.51
CA ALA A 40 22.93 -1.29 -9.46
C ALA A 40 21.97 -0.39 -8.65
N LEU A 41 22.36 -0.01 -7.44
CA LEU A 41 21.55 0.88 -6.57
C LEU A 41 21.25 2.23 -7.25
N ARG A 42 22.22 2.80 -8.01
CA ARG A 42 21.98 4.02 -8.80
C ARG A 42 20.95 3.81 -9.90
N ARG A 43 21.06 2.72 -10.66
CA ARG A 43 20.10 2.38 -11.73
C ARG A 43 18.70 2.16 -11.19
N LEU A 44 18.57 1.45 -10.09
CA LEU A 44 17.31 1.16 -9.43
C LEU A 44 16.57 2.43 -8.96
N ASN A 45 17.29 3.51 -8.66
CA ASN A 45 16.70 4.82 -8.35
C ASN A 45 16.25 5.62 -9.60
N GLN A 46 16.72 5.23 -10.78
CA GLN A 46 16.45 5.97 -12.03
C GLN A 46 15.51 5.24 -12.98
N GLU A 47 15.50 3.92 -12.91
CA GLU A 47 14.78 3.04 -13.83
C GLU A 47 14.01 1.97 -13.05
N SER A 48 12.91 1.47 -13.64
CA SER A 48 12.13 0.38 -13.07
C SER A 48 12.59 -0.96 -13.64
N PHE A 49 12.69 -1.97 -12.77
CA PHE A 49 13.00 -3.36 -13.10
C PHE A 49 11.94 -4.29 -12.50
N ASP A 50 11.84 -5.51 -13.04
CA ASP A 50 10.94 -6.56 -12.55
C ASP A 50 11.67 -7.58 -11.67
N ALA A 51 12.99 -7.77 -11.88
CA ALA A 51 13.83 -8.66 -11.10
C ALA A 51 15.30 -8.22 -11.09
N ILE A 52 16.02 -8.67 -10.07
CA ILE A 52 17.49 -8.55 -9.98
C ILE A 52 18.07 -9.95 -10.08
N VAL A 53 19.06 -10.13 -10.97
CA VAL A 53 19.93 -11.30 -11.00
C VAL A 53 21.31 -10.83 -10.59
N MET A 54 21.93 -11.49 -9.60
CA MET A 54 23.20 -11.01 -9.11
C MET A 54 24.14 -12.15 -8.74
N ASP A 55 25.43 -11.93 -8.95
CA ASP A 55 26.44 -12.84 -8.42
C ASP A 55 26.49 -12.77 -6.89
N ARG A 56 26.74 -13.92 -6.27
CA ARG A 56 26.96 -14.02 -4.83
C ARG A 56 28.22 -13.27 -4.36
N THR A 57 29.19 -13.08 -5.24
CA THR A 57 30.49 -12.48 -4.93
C THR A 57 30.78 -11.34 -5.90
N LEU A 58 30.71 -10.11 -5.45
CA LEU A 58 31.01 -8.92 -6.23
C LEU A 58 32.27 -8.24 -5.67
N VAL A 59 32.95 -7.46 -6.49
CA VAL A 59 34.17 -6.73 -6.07
C VAL A 59 33.95 -5.69 -4.97
N ASP A 60 32.74 -5.16 -4.86
CA ASP A 60 32.39 -4.09 -3.90
C ASP A 60 31.50 -4.57 -2.74
N THR A 61 31.13 -5.87 -2.70
CA THR A 61 30.36 -6.45 -1.60
C THR A 61 30.34 -7.98 -1.66
N HIS A 62 30.08 -8.63 -0.54
CA HIS A 62 30.06 -10.09 -0.47
C HIS A 62 28.87 -10.61 0.35
N GLY A 63 28.36 -11.75 -0.07
CA GLY A 63 27.45 -12.57 0.72
C GLY A 63 26.16 -11.86 1.14
N LEU A 64 25.84 -11.93 2.43
CA LEU A 64 24.55 -11.47 2.98
C LEU A 64 24.42 -9.95 3.03
N ASP A 65 25.52 -9.21 3.25
CA ASP A 65 25.51 -7.75 3.31
C ASP A 65 24.92 -7.12 2.03
N MET A 66 25.12 -7.77 0.91
CA MET A 66 24.62 -7.40 -0.40
C MET A 66 23.08 -7.44 -0.46
N LEU A 67 22.48 -8.51 0.08
CA LEU A 67 21.03 -8.66 0.13
C LEU A 67 20.41 -7.65 1.08
N ASP A 68 21.01 -7.45 2.24
CA ASP A 68 20.55 -6.49 3.24
C ASP A 68 20.57 -5.05 2.69
N LEU A 69 21.61 -4.66 1.94
CA LEU A 69 21.71 -3.36 1.30
C LEU A 69 20.63 -3.16 0.21
N ILE A 70 20.37 -4.17 -0.62
CA ILE A 70 19.32 -4.09 -1.63
C ILE A 70 17.93 -4.04 -0.98
N GLN A 71 17.69 -4.84 0.05
CA GLN A 71 16.40 -4.84 0.75
C GLN A 71 16.13 -3.51 1.46
N ALA A 72 17.14 -2.92 2.08
CA ALA A 72 17.04 -1.61 2.70
C ALA A 72 16.71 -0.49 1.69
N ALA A 73 17.24 -0.60 0.47
CA ALA A 73 16.99 0.38 -0.61
C ALA A 73 15.68 0.13 -1.36
N LEU A 74 15.25 -1.13 -1.55
CA LEU A 74 14.25 -1.52 -2.53
C LEU A 74 13.49 -2.81 -2.16
N CYS A 75 12.92 -2.89 -1.00
CA CYS A 75 12.28 -4.07 -0.42
C CYS A 75 11.19 -4.78 -1.28
N ARG A 76 11.05 -4.49 -2.57
CA ARG A 76 9.96 -4.99 -3.41
C ARG A 76 10.36 -5.83 -4.63
N LEU A 77 11.62 -5.81 -5.06
CA LEU A 77 12.04 -6.59 -6.24
C LEU A 77 12.47 -8.00 -5.84
N PRO A 78 12.11 -9.04 -6.64
CA PRO A 78 12.64 -10.38 -6.46
C PRO A 78 14.11 -10.45 -6.84
N ILE A 79 14.90 -11.17 -6.03
CA ILE A 79 16.33 -11.34 -6.22
C ILE A 79 16.61 -12.80 -6.51
N VAL A 80 17.29 -13.09 -7.64
CA VAL A 80 17.85 -14.39 -8.00
C VAL A 80 19.35 -14.30 -7.88
N VAL A 81 19.96 -15.16 -7.07
CA VAL A 81 21.40 -15.17 -6.85
C VAL A 81 22.07 -16.22 -7.74
N LEU A 82 23.18 -15.86 -8.36
CA LEU A 82 24.04 -16.80 -9.09
C LEU A 82 25.07 -17.35 -8.10
N GLY A 83 24.99 -18.64 -7.80
CA GLY A 83 25.86 -19.36 -6.87
C GLY A 83 26.94 -20.18 -7.56
N ALA A 84 27.99 -20.56 -6.80
CA ALA A 84 28.96 -21.54 -7.23
C ALA A 84 28.49 -22.96 -6.86
N LYS A 85 29.02 -23.97 -7.54
CA LYS A 85 28.72 -25.38 -7.26
C LYS A 85 29.18 -25.75 -5.84
N ASP A 86 28.40 -26.59 -5.16
CA ASP A 86 28.72 -27.24 -3.88
C ASP A 86 28.75 -26.33 -2.62
N ASP A 87 27.91 -25.30 -2.53
CA ASP A 87 27.81 -24.48 -1.33
C ASP A 87 26.35 -24.34 -0.82
N GLU A 88 25.73 -25.50 -0.52
CA GLU A 88 24.35 -25.56 -0.05
C GLU A 88 24.07 -24.73 1.24
N VAL A 89 25.11 -24.56 2.08
CA VAL A 89 24.97 -23.79 3.33
C VAL A 89 24.79 -22.30 3.02
N ALA A 90 25.66 -21.78 2.14
CA ALA A 90 25.56 -20.37 1.73
C ALA A 90 24.29 -20.13 0.92
N ASP A 91 23.86 -21.05 0.05
CA ASP A 91 22.64 -20.93 -0.73
C ASP A 91 21.40 -20.85 0.17
N ARG A 92 21.36 -21.68 1.22
CA ARG A 92 20.28 -21.63 2.22
C ARG A 92 20.26 -20.31 3.00
N GLN A 93 21.42 -19.78 3.36
CA GLN A 93 21.54 -18.49 4.00
C GLN A 93 21.05 -17.36 3.09
N MET A 94 21.40 -17.37 1.80
CA MET A 94 20.90 -16.39 0.83
C MET A 94 19.38 -16.35 0.76
N ILE A 95 18.73 -17.52 0.74
CA ILE A 95 17.26 -17.61 0.74
C ILE A 95 16.67 -17.08 2.06
N GLN A 96 17.28 -17.41 3.21
CA GLN A 96 16.83 -16.88 4.50
C GLN A 96 16.95 -15.34 4.60
N HIS A 97 17.92 -14.75 3.91
CA HIS A 97 18.11 -13.31 3.81
C HIS A 97 17.37 -12.66 2.62
N GLY A 98 16.42 -13.39 2.00
CA GLY A 98 15.44 -12.82 1.09
C GLY A 98 15.72 -12.97 -0.40
N ALA A 99 16.72 -13.75 -0.79
CA ALA A 99 16.80 -14.22 -2.17
C ALA A 99 15.63 -15.17 -2.46
N GLN A 100 14.97 -15.01 -3.62
CA GLN A 100 13.88 -15.88 -4.04
C GLN A 100 14.38 -17.23 -4.52
N GLU A 101 15.56 -17.28 -5.12
CA GLU A 101 16.15 -18.49 -5.65
C GLU A 101 17.66 -18.32 -5.82
N VAL A 102 18.41 -19.42 -5.70
CA VAL A 102 19.83 -19.50 -6.03
C VAL A 102 20.00 -20.42 -7.23
N VAL A 103 20.67 -19.95 -8.27
CA VAL A 103 20.94 -20.69 -9.51
C VAL A 103 22.44 -20.93 -9.62
N ILE A 104 22.83 -22.19 -9.73
CA ILE A 104 24.25 -22.56 -9.81
C ILE A 104 24.82 -22.28 -11.21
N LYS A 105 25.99 -21.66 -11.28
CA LYS A 105 26.72 -21.38 -12.54
C LYS A 105 27.36 -22.62 -13.13
N ASP A 106 26.59 -23.67 -13.38
CA ASP A 106 27.13 -24.86 -14.11
C ASP A 106 26.64 -24.84 -15.55
N GLY A 107 27.40 -24.91 -16.54
CA GLY A 107 27.05 -24.70 -17.96
C GLY A 107 25.77 -25.35 -18.53
N SER A 108 24.92 -25.98 -17.70
CA SER A 108 23.64 -26.62 -18.08
C SER A 108 22.43 -25.70 -17.88
N THR A 109 22.60 -24.48 -17.46
CA THR A 109 21.64 -23.68 -16.66
C THR A 109 20.77 -22.67 -17.43
N ALA A 110 20.88 -22.54 -18.76
CA ALA A 110 20.09 -21.51 -19.51
C ALA A 110 18.58 -21.59 -19.21
N GLY A 111 18.02 -22.80 -19.21
CA GLY A 111 16.60 -22.98 -18.88
C GLY A 111 16.25 -22.81 -17.41
N GLN A 112 17.21 -22.98 -16.49
CA GLN A 112 17.01 -22.84 -15.06
C GLN A 112 17.00 -21.36 -14.67
N LEU A 113 17.94 -20.54 -15.18
CA LEU A 113 17.98 -19.09 -14.88
C LEU A 113 16.73 -18.37 -15.37
N VAL A 114 16.29 -18.62 -16.61
CA VAL A 114 15.05 -18.03 -17.14
C VAL A 114 13.86 -18.45 -16.30
N ARG A 115 13.77 -19.73 -15.92
CA ARG A 115 12.68 -20.24 -15.09
C ARG A 115 12.69 -19.62 -13.69
N ALA A 116 13.87 -19.54 -13.06
CA ALA A 116 14.05 -18.91 -11.76
C ALA A 116 13.60 -17.44 -11.75
N VAL A 117 14.01 -16.66 -12.76
CA VAL A 117 13.57 -15.25 -12.91
C VAL A 117 12.05 -15.16 -13.07
N ARG A 118 11.44 -15.98 -13.93
CA ARG A 118 9.98 -15.97 -14.11
C ARG A 118 9.24 -16.33 -12.84
N HIS A 119 9.61 -17.43 -12.19
CA HIS A 119 8.99 -17.87 -10.94
C HIS A 119 9.15 -16.82 -9.84
N ALA A 120 10.33 -16.19 -9.75
CA ALA A 120 10.57 -15.12 -8.77
C ALA A 120 9.65 -13.91 -9.02
N VAL A 121 9.50 -13.49 -10.28
CA VAL A 121 8.58 -12.38 -10.67
C VAL A 121 7.13 -12.77 -10.41
N GLU A 122 6.69 -13.96 -10.82
CA GLU A 122 5.32 -14.44 -10.62
C GLU A 122 4.98 -14.59 -9.14
N ARG A 123 5.88 -15.19 -8.34
CA ARG A 123 5.71 -15.30 -6.88
C ARG A 123 5.58 -13.93 -6.23
N LYS A 124 6.45 -12.98 -6.60
CA LYS A 124 6.39 -11.63 -6.05
C LYS A 124 5.12 -10.89 -6.42
N LYS A 125 4.65 -11.02 -7.66
CA LYS A 125 3.35 -10.49 -8.09
C LYS A 125 2.19 -11.11 -7.31
N ALA A 126 2.22 -12.41 -7.09
CA ALA A 126 1.21 -13.11 -6.28
C ALA A 126 1.23 -12.64 -4.81
N GLU A 127 2.41 -12.53 -4.19
CA GLU A 127 2.57 -11.97 -2.83
C GLU A 127 2.06 -10.53 -2.74
N GLN A 128 2.38 -9.68 -3.73
CA GLN A 128 1.89 -8.30 -3.78
C GLN A 128 0.37 -8.26 -3.97
N SER A 129 -0.18 -9.13 -4.81
CA SER A 129 -1.64 -9.23 -5.01
C SER A 129 -2.34 -9.70 -3.74
N LEU A 130 -1.80 -10.69 -3.04
CA LEU A 130 -2.30 -11.15 -1.74
C LEU A 130 -2.21 -10.03 -0.68
N SER A 131 -1.09 -9.31 -0.63
CA SER A 131 -0.91 -8.17 0.26
C SER A 131 -1.90 -7.04 -0.07
N TYR A 132 -2.12 -6.76 -1.34
CA TYR A 132 -3.10 -5.78 -1.80
C TYR A 132 -4.53 -6.18 -1.37
N LEU A 133 -4.92 -7.44 -1.61
CA LEU A 133 -6.21 -7.99 -1.16
C LEU A 133 -6.34 -8.00 0.37
N ALA A 134 -5.23 -8.22 1.10
CA ALA A 134 -5.19 -8.16 2.55
C ALA A 134 -5.24 -6.73 3.11
N GLN A 135 -4.97 -5.70 2.32
CA GLN A 135 -4.88 -4.30 2.74
C GLN A 135 -6.01 -3.40 2.21
N GLN A 136 -6.80 -3.87 1.26
CA GLN A 136 -7.91 -3.11 0.69
C GLN A 136 -9.25 -3.79 0.96
N ASP A 137 -10.32 -2.99 0.97
CA ASP A 137 -11.70 -3.49 0.97
C ASP A 137 -12.07 -3.92 -0.46
N PRO A 138 -12.47 -5.19 -0.67
CA PRO A 138 -12.69 -5.73 -2.01
C PRO A 138 -13.87 -5.10 -2.76
N LEU A 139 -14.81 -4.48 -2.05
CA LEU A 139 -15.97 -3.85 -2.65
C LEU A 139 -15.67 -2.42 -3.12
N THR A 140 -14.94 -1.65 -2.30
CA THR A 140 -14.76 -0.20 -2.48
C THR A 140 -13.35 0.18 -2.94
N THR A 141 -12.40 -0.75 -2.89
CA THR A 141 -10.97 -0.51 -3.20
C THR A 141 -10.31 0.56 -2.32
N LEU A 142 -10.95 0.96 -1.23
CA LEU A 142 -10.33 1.79 -0.21
C LEU A 142 -9.40 0.95 0.68
N ALA A 143 -8.56 1.62 1.46
CA ALA A 143 -7.83 0.94 2.52
C ALA A 143 -8.83 0.18 3.43
N ASN A 144 -8.47 -1.03 3.82
CA ASN A 144 -9.24 -1.75 4.84
C ASN A 144 -8.78 -1.35 6.25
N ARG A 145 -9.39 -1.95 7.28
CA ARG A 145 -9.04 -1.70 8.68
C ARG A 145 -7.55 -1.90 8.98
N VAL A 146 -6.92 -2.93 8.37
CA VAL A 146 -5.51 -3.28 8.63
C VAL A 146 -4.58 -2.19 8.10
N LEU A 147 -4.72 -1.82 6.83
CA LEU A 147 -3.90 -0.77 6.21
C LEU A 147 -4.15 0.58 6.86
N PHE A 148 -5.41 0.90 7.20
CA PHE A 148 -5.73 2.16 7.85
C PHE A 148 -5.07 2.28 9.22
N ARG A 149 -5.11 1.20 10.04
CA ARG A 149 -4.47 1.17 11.35
C ARG A 149 -2.96 1.37 11.24
N ASP A 150 -2.33 0.72 10.29
CA ASP A 150 -0.89 0.88 10.03
C ASP A 150 -0.54 2.34 9.69
N ARG A 151 -1.25 2.95 8.73
CA ARG A 151 -1.05 4.37 8.38
C ARG A 151 -1.28 5.31 9.54
N MET A 152 -2.30 5.03 10.35
CA MET A 152 -2.61 5.82 11.54
C MET A 152 -1.49 5.77 12.58
N ILE A 153 -0.91 4.58 12.83
CA ILE A 153 0.24 4.41 13.73
C ILE A 153 1.42 5.27 13.25
N HIS A 154 1.73 5.21 11.96
CA HIS A 154 2.81 6.00 11.36
C HIS A 154 2.55 7.51 11.45
N ALA A 155 1.35 7.97 11.10
CA ALA A 155 0.98 9.38 11.14
C ALA A 155 1.06 9.95 12.57
N VAL A 156 0.52 9.23 13.56
CA VAL A 156 0.57 9.63 14.97
C VAL A 156 2.02 9.66 15.50
N ALA A 157 2.83 8.64 15.15
CA ALA A 157 4.25 8.62 15.55
C ALA A 157 5.05 9.80 14.96
N MET A 158 4.78 10.15 13.70
CA MET A 158 5.38 11.31 13.03
C MET A 158 4.90 12.62 13.66
N ALA A 159 3.60 12.74 13.92
CA ALA A 159 3.00 13.92 14.55
C ALA A 159 3.57 14.15 15.95
N LYS A 160 3.72 13.09 16.75
CA LYS A 160 4.35 13.16 18.08
C LYS A 160 5.79 13.69 18.01
N ARG A 161 6.58 13.19 17.04
CA ARG A 161 7.99 13.60 16.86
C ARG A 161 8.12 15.05 16.38
N LYS A 162 7.25 15.46 15.44
CA LYS A 162 7.30 16.79 14.81
C LYS A 162 6.43 17.84 15.52
N LYS A 163 5.73 17.47 16.59
CA LYS A 163 4.73 18.31 17.29
C LYS A 163 3.65 18.82 16.31
N GLN A 164 3.21 17.95 15.43
CA GLN A 164 2.18 18.21 14.43
C GLN A 164 0.84 17.62 14.85
N VAL A 165 -0.18 17.92 14.08
CA VAL A 165 -1.56 17.52 14.30
C VAL A 165 -1.97 16.52 13.23
N VAL A 166 -2.82 15.55 13.58
CA VAL A 166 -3.42 14.60 12.64
C VAL A 166 -4.93 14.62 12.83
N GLY A 167 -5.65 14.70 11.74
CA GLY A 167 -7.11 14.63 11.74
C GLY A 167 -7.63 13.22 11.49
N LEU A 168 -8.66 12.84 12.23
CA LEU A 168 -9.45 11.64 12.01
C LEU A 168 -10.90 12.02 11.74
N ILE A 169 -11.46 11.48 10.67
CA ILE A 169 -12.89 11.60 10.35
C ILE A 169 -13.50 10.20 10.37
N LEU A 170 -14.53 10.00 11.16
CA LEU A 170 -15.45 8.86 10.97
C LEU A 170 -16.66 9.34 10.17
N CYS A 171 -17.07 8.53 9.20
CA CYS A 171 -18.17 8.84 8.29
C CYS A 171 -19.12 7.65 8.27
N GLY A 172 -20.35 7.87 8.70
CA GLY A 172 -21.43 6.90 8.65
C GLY A 172 -22.52 7.34 7.67
N LEU A 173 -22.92 6.47 6.75
CA LEU A 173 -24.06 6.73 5.89
C LEU A 173 -25.34 6.70 6.73
N ASP A 174 -26.13 7.75 6.62
CA ASP A 174 -27.45 7.83 7.21
C ASP A 174 -28.44 7.08 6.32
N PHE A 175 -29.43 6.44 6.93
CA PHE A 175 -30.48 5.68 6.26
C PHE A 175 -29.99 4.51 5.36
N PHE A 176 -28.75 4.06 5.54
CA PHE A 176 -28.16 2.99 4.73
C PHE A 176 -28.95 1.66 4.87
N LYS A 177 -29.38 1.33 6.09
CA LYS A 177 -30.14 0.09 6.34
C LYS A 177 -31.51 0.15 5.69
N GLU A 178 -32.20 1.25 5.82
CA GLU A 178 -33.52 1.51 5.24
C GLU A 178 -33.46 1.42 3.71
N THR A 179 -32.48 2.09 3.10
CA THR A 179 -32.25 2.05 1.66
C THR A 179 -31.90 0.65 1.17
N THR A 180 -31.04 -0.08 1.90
CA THR A 180 -30.69 -1.46 1.55
C THR A 180 -31.89 -2.40 1.70
N TRP A 181 -32.74 -2.17 2.68
CA TRP A 181 -33.96 -2.94 2.86
C TRP A 181 -34.99 -2.71 1.75
N GLU A 182 -35.13 -1.45 1.29
CA GLU A 182 -36.07 -1.08 0.23
C GLU A 182 -35.60 -1.48 -1.18
N PHE A 183 -34.32 -1.26 -1.51
CA PHE A 183 -33.76 -1.43 -2.86
C PHE A 183 -32.88 -2.67 -3.03
N GLY A 184 -32.68 -3.47 -1.97
CA GLY A 184 -31.91 -4.69 -2.00
C GLY A 184 -30.42 -4.50 -1.75
N LYS A 185 -29.71 -5.64 -1.63
CA LYS A 185 -28.27 -5.69 -1.31
C LYS A 185 -27.43 -5.02 -2.39
N GLU A 186 -27.74 -5.21 -3.66
CA GLU A 186 -26.99 -4.68 -4.79
C GLU A 186 -27.01 -3.13 -4.79
N ALA A 187 -28.13 -2.54 -4.41
CA ALA A 187 -28.25 -1.10 -4.21
C ALA A 187 -27.35 -0.61 -3.07
N GLY A 188 -27.28 -1.36 -1.97
CA GLY A 188 -26.36 -1.08 -0.87
C GLY A 188 -24.90 -1.12 -1.31
N ASP A 189 -24.51 -2.12 -2.11
CA ASP A 189 -23.16 -2.23 -2.66
C ASP A 189 -22.80 -1.05 -3.60
N LEU A 190 -23.77 -0.58 -4.41
CA LEU A 190 -23.58 0.60 -5.24
C LEU A 190 -23.38 1.87 -4.40
N LEU A 191 -24.18 2.06 -3.34
CA LEU A 191 -24.01 3.17 -2.40
C LEU A 191 -22.63 3.17 -1.75
N LEU A 192 -22.14 2.02 -1.34
CA LEU A 192 -20.82 1.88 -0.73
C LEU A 192 -19.69 2.23 -1.71
N LYS A 193 -19.80 1.82 -2.97
CA LYS A 193 -18.85 2.20 -4.03
C LYS A 193 -18.89 3.70 -4.31
N GLU A 194 -20.06 4.27 -4.48
CA GLU A 194 -20.22 5.72 -4.71
C GLU A 194 -19.71 6.53 -3.52
N THR A 195 -19.93 6.05 -2.27
CA THR A 195 -19.36 6.66 -1.06
C THR A 195 -17.83 6.71 -1.15
N ALA A 196 -17.21 5.61 -1.53
CA ALA A 196 -15.76 5.54 -1.68
C ALA A 196 -15.25 6.54 -2.73
N ASP A 197 -15.91 6.63 -3.87
CA ASP A 197 -15.52 7.53 -4.95
C ASP A 197 -15.72 9.01 -4.56
N ARG A 198 -16.79 9.33 -3.83
CA ARG A 198 -17.01 10.67 -3.29
C ARG A 198 -15.97 11.04 -2.25
N LEU A 199 -15.61 10.15 -1.34
CA LEU A 199 -14.53 10.38 -0.37
C LEU A 199 -13.19 10.62 -1.08
N LYS A 200 -12.80 9.78 -2.06
CA LYS A 200 -11.57 9.97 -2.84
C LYS A 200 -11.49 11.36 -3.49
N LYS A 201 -12.60 11.87 -4.03
CA LYS A 201 -12.66 13.22 -4.64
C LYS A 201 -12.52 14.35 -3.60
N CYS A 202 -12.83 14.07 -2.34
CA CYS A 202 -12.72 15.05 -1.25
C CYS A 202 -11.33 15.11 -0.61
N LEU A 203 -10.45 14.15 -0.86
CA LEU A 203 -9.19 13.97 -0.17
C LEU A 203 -8.00 14.31 -1.07
N ARG A 204 -6.86 14.66 -0.45
CA ARG A 204 -5.58 14.82 -1.11
C ARG A 204 -4.89 13.47 -1.25
N GLU A 205 -3.87 13.39 -2.08
CA GLU A 205 -3.09 12.16 -2.28
C GLU A 205 -2.40 11.65 -1.00
N VAL A 206 -2.02 12.56 -0.10
CA VAL A 206 -1.42 12.24 1.19
C VAL A 206 -2.44 11.74 2.23
N ASP A 207 -3.73 12.07 2.05
CA ASP A 207 -4.78 11.63 2.95
C ASP A 207 -5.16 10.17 2.67
N THR A 208 -5.70 9.48 3.66
CA THR A 208 -6.15 8.10 3.48
C THR A 208 -7.63 7.94 3.76
N ALA A 209 -8.39 7.48 2.76
CA ALA A 209 -9.74 6.97 2.97
C ALA A 209 -9.73 5.46 3.19
N ALA A 210 -10.57 4.98 4.11
CA ALA A 210 -10.72 3.56 4.40
C ALA A 210 -12.18 3.19 4.66
N ARG A 211 -12.49 1.92 4.44
CA ARG A 211 -13.73 1.30 4.90
C ARG A 211 -13.42 0.33 6.02
N LEU A 212 -14.01 0.55 7.19
CA LEU A 212 -13.71 -0.26 8.39
C LEU A 212 -14.60 -1.50 8.48
N ALA A 213 -15.89 -1.34 8.28
CA ALA A 213 -16.89 -2.42 8.23
C ALA A 213 -18.25 -1.86 7.81
N GLY A 214 -19.09 -2.69 7.20
CA GLY A 214 -20.47 -2.30 6.87
C GLY A 214 -20.56 -1.00 6.08
N ASN A 215 -21.23 0.01 6.65
CA ASN A 215 -21.36 1.36 6.11
C ASN A 215 -20.51 2.42 6.84
N GLU A 216 -19.50 1.96 7.60
CA GLU A 216 -18.57 2.86 8.32
C GLU A 216 -17.30 3.09 7.51
N PHE A 217 -17.06 4.35 7.19
CA PHE A 217 -15.84 4.81 6.52
C PHE A 217 -15.04 5.70 7.46
N THR A 218 -13.76 5.86 7.14
CA THR A 218 -12.88 6.74 7.91
C THR A 218 -11.87 7.43 7.00
N CYS A 219 -11.43 8.62 7.41
CA CYS A 219 -10.39 9.34 6.71
C CYS A 219 -9.32 9.80 7.70
N LEU A 220 -8.07 9.54 7.35
CA LEU A 220 -6.89 10.08 8.00
C LEU A 220 -6.46 11.32 7.22
N ILE A 221 -6.37 12.45 7.88
CA ILE A 221 -6.06 13.74 7.28
C ILE A 221 -4.70 14.20 7.82
N GLU A 222 -3.73 14.28 6.94
CA GLU A 222 -2.39 14.71 7.27
C GLU A 222 -2.17 16.20 6.95
N GLY A 223 -1.21 16.83 7.64
CA GLY A 223 -0.88 18.23 7.40
C GLY A 223 -1.98 19.22 7.78
N VAL A 224 -2.82 18.88 8.74
CA VAL A 224 -3.72 19.80 9.42
C VAL A 224 -3.03 20.45 10.61
N ASN A 225 -3.44 21.66 10.98
CA ASN A 225 -2.87 22.41 12.10
C ASN A 225 -3.88 22.68 13.21
N SER A 226 -5.17 22.54 12.91
CA SER A 226 -6.24 22.94 13.83
C SER A 226 -7.56 22.21 13.56
N ARG A 227 -8.51 22.34 14.50
CA ARG A 227 -9.90 21.92 14.26
C ARG A 227 -10.54 22.65 13.08
N SER A 228 -10.18 23.92 12.86
CA SER A 228 -10.73 24.70 11.73
C SER A 228 -10.34 24.11 10.36
N ASP A 229 -9.14 23.55 10.24
CA ASP A 229 -8.75 22.85 9.02
C ASP A 229 -9.62 21.59 8.79
N MET A 230 -9.96 20.90 9.89
CA MET A 230 -10.88 19.74 9.84
C MET A 230 -12.31 20.13 9.47
N GLU A 231 -12.78 21.30 9.90
CA GLU A 231 -14.09 21.85 9.50
C GLU A 231 -14.16 22.09 8.00
N ILE A 232 -13.07 22.56 7.39
CA ILE A 232 -12.99 22.78 5.93
C ILE A 232 -13.13 21.42 5.22
N VAL A 233 -12.43 20.38 5.70
CA VAL A 233 -12.51 19.04 5.11
C VAL A 233 -13.90 18.44 5.32
N GLY A 234 -14.44 18.50 6.53
CA GLY A 234 -15.79 18.01 6.86
C GLY A 234 -16.86 18.70 6.02
N SER A 235 -16.80 20.03 5.89
CA SER A 235 -17.73 20.80 5.04
C SER A 235 -17.63 20.45 3.57
N ARG A 236 -16.41 20.16 3.07
CA ARG A 236 -16.20 19.70 1.69
C ARG A 236 -16.83 18.31 1.46
N ILE A 237 -16.67 17.39 2.40
CA ILE A 237 -17.32 16.08 2.34
C ILE A 237 -18.84 16.27 2.30
N LEU A 238 -19.43 16.99 3.24
CA LEU A 238 -20.86 17.21 3.26
C LEU A 238 -21.40 17.81 1.96
N LYS A 239 -20.70 18.77 1.35
CA LYS A 239 -21.09 19.37 0.06
C LYS A 239 -21.13 18.34 -1.08
N VAL A 240 -20.14 17.45 -1.15
CA VAL A 240 -20.07 16.40 -2.19
C VAL A 240 -21.14 15.34 -1.94
N PHE A 241 -21.42 15.04 -0.68
CA PHE A 241 -22.43 14.05 -0.31
C PHE A 241 -23.87 14.58 -0.42
N ALA A 242 -24.05 15.90 -0.45
CA ALA A 242 -25.35 16.52 -0.75
C ALA A 242 -25.76 16.40 -2.23
N LEU A 243 -24.85 15.98 -3.12
CA LEU A 243 -25.22 15.71 -4.52
C LEU A 243 -26.16 14.49 -4.59
N PRO A 244 -27.13 14.48 -5.53
CA PRO A 244 -28.10 13.40 -5.65
C PRO A 244 -27.44 12.02 -5.71
N TRP A 245 -28.06 11.06 -5.03
CA TRP A 245 -27.71 9.64 -5.11
C TRP A 245 -28.72 8.96 -6.01
N VAL A 246 -28.27 8.30 -7.06
CA VAL A 246 -29.15 7.68 -8.05
C VAL A 246 -28.93 6.18 -8.07
N ILE A 247 -29.97 5.42 -7.71
CA ILE A 247 -30.01 3.96 -7.82
C ILE A 247 -31.15 3.61 -8.77
N GLU A 248 -30.88 2.81 -9.81
CA GLU A 248 -31.88 2.38 -10.80
C GLU A 248 -32.72 3.53 -11.38
N LYS A 249 -32.07 4.67 -11.64
CA LYS A 249 -32.70 5.92 -12.13
C LYS A 249 -33.64 6.61 -11.14
N LYS A 250 -33.64 6.23 -9.86
CA LYS A 250 -34.37 6.89 -8.78
C LYS A 250 -33.39 7.60 -7.86
N GLU A 251 -33.74 8.82 -7.45
CA GLU A 251 -33.01 9.51 -6.40
C GLU A 251 -33.34 8.90 -5.03
N VAL A 252 -32.30 8.64 -4.24
CA VAL A 252 -32.44 8.14 -2.87
C VAL A 252 -31.90 9.15 -1.87
N PRO A 253 -32.58 9.34 -0.73
CA PRO A 253 -32.22 10.34 0.27
C PRO A 253 -31.12 9.81 1.20
N VAL A 254 -29.89 9.71 0.71
CA VAL A 254 -28.73 9.30 1.52
C VAL A 254 -27.94 10.53 1.92
N THR A 255 -27.66 10.66 3.20
CA THR A 255 -26.79 11.69 3.77
C THR A 255 -25.67 11.04 4.58
N VAL A 256 -24.78 11.84 5.18
CA VAL A 256 -23.70 11.34 6.02
C VAL A 256 -23.60 12.10 7.33
N SER A 257 -23.34 11.37 8.39
CA SER A 257 -22.93 11.91 9.69
C SER A 257 -21.44 11.76 9.86
N LEU A 258 -20.73 12.85 10.20
CA LEU A 258 -19.30 12.87 10.35
C LEU A 258 -18.92 13.16 11.81
N GLY A 259 -18.01 12.36 12.35
CA GLY A 259 -17.31 12.65 13.60
C GLY A 259 -15.89 13.09 13.30
N LEU A 260 -15.53 14.30 13.66
CA LEU A 260 -14.21 14.87 13.47
C LEU A 260 -13.44 14.85 14.77
N ALA A 261 -12.21 14.31 14.76
CA ALA A 261 -11.33 14.34 15.93
C ALA A 261 -9.91 14.71 15.50
N VAL A 262 -9.15 15.28 16.43
CA VAL A 262 -7.82 15.84 16.19
C VAL A 262 -6.84 15.32 17.22
N TYR A 263 -5.79 14.64 16.77
CA TYR A 263 -4.66 14.25 17.62
C TYR A 263 -3.73 15.47 17.84
N PRO A 264 -3.20 15.73 19.01
CA PRO A 264 -3.42 15.01 20.28
C PRO A 264 -4.59 15.53 21.12
N LEU A 265 -5.34 16.53 20.63
CA LEU A 265 -6.35 17.27 21.39
C LEU A 265 -7.51 16.40 21.86
N ASP A 266 -8.02 15.54 20.96
CA ASP A 266 -9.21 14.71 21.19
C ASP A 266 -8.88 13.26 21.55
N GLY A 267 -7.56 12.95 21.69
CA GLY A 267 -7.05 11.65 22.10
C GLY A 267 -5.55 11.60 21.95
N GLN A 268 -4.85 11.13 22.98
CA GLN A 268 -3.39 10.96 22.97
C GLN A 268 -2.95 9.60 22.42
N GLU A 269 -3.88 8.64 22.38
CA GLU A 269 -3.70 7.30 21.84
C GLU A 269 -4.72 7.05 20.71
N ILE A 270 -4.38 6.16 19.79
CA ILE A 270 -5.18 5.88 18.60
C ILE A 270 -6.60 5.43 18.95
N ASP A 271 -6.73 4.51 19.90
CA ASP A 271 -8.03 3.97 20.28
C ASP A 271 -8.91 5.03 20.98
N GLY A 272 -8.32 5.91 21.77
CA GLY A 272 -9.00 7.08 22.37
C GLY A 272 -9.48 8.08 21.31
N LEU A 273 -8.64 8.35 20.31
CA LEU A 273 -9.00 9.23 19.20
C LEU A 273 -10.17 8.67 18.36
N PHE A 274 -10.16 7.35 18.12
CA PHE A 274 -11.27 6.66 17.47
C PHE A 274 -12.56 6.73 18.29
N ALA A 275 -12.49 6.50 19.59
CA ALA A 275 -13.65 6.60 20.49
C ALA A 275 -14.25 8.01 20.47
N SER A 276 -13.39 9.03 20.51
CA SER A 276 -13.81 10.44 20.43
C SER A 276 -14.48 10.78 19.10
N ALA A 277 -13.89 10.36 17.97
CA ALA A 277 -14.49 10.54 16.65
C ALA A 277 -15.82 9.79 16.51
N LYS A 278 -15.93 8.58 17.10
CA LYS A 278 -17.16 7.79 17.05
C LYS A 278 -18.29 8.47 17.83
N ALA A 279 -18.03 8.92 19.05
CA ALA A 279 -19.00 9.67 19.85
C ALA A 279 -19.46 10.94 19.13
N ALA A 280 -18.55 11.67 18.48
CA ALA A 280 -18.88 12.84 17.67
C ALA A 280 -19.76 12.49 16.46
N MET A 281 -19.49 11.37 15.76
CA MET A 281 -20.33 10.91 14.65
C MET A 281 -21.72 10.50 15.11
N GLU A 282 -21.83 9.82 16.24
CA GLU A 282 -23.13 9.47 16.85
C GLU A 282 -23.91 10.75 17.22
N CYS A 283 -23.26 11.73 17.86
CA CYS A 283 -23.84 13.03 18.14
C CYS A 283 -24.37 13.73 16.86
N ALA A 284 -23.61 13.70 15.76
CA ALA A 284 -24.04 14.25 14.47
C ALA A 284 -25.30 13.55 13.96
N ARG A 285 -25.37 12.21 14.10
CA ARG A 285 -26.52 11.40 13.69
C ARG A 285 -27.75 11.70 14.56
N ASP A 286 -27.60 11.73 15.86
CA ASP A 286 -28.70 12.00 16.82
C ASP A 286 -29.25 13.40 16.65
N ALA A 287 -28.44 14.36 16.24
CA ALA A 287 -28.86 15.73 15.92
C ALA A 287 -29.56 15.87 14.55
N GLY A 288 -29.92 14.75 13.90
CA GLY A 288 -30.68 14.72 12.65
C GLY A 288 -29.84 14.36 11.40
N GLY A 289 -28.57 13.97 11.55
CA GLY A 289 -27.72 13.59 10.43
C GLY A 289 -27.28 14.76 9.54
N ASN A 290 -26.65 14.44 8.39
CA ASN A 290 -26.18 15.40 7.38
C ASN A 290 -25.35 16.57 7.96
N ARG A 291 -24.46 16.24 8.88
CA ARG A 291 -23.60 17.21 9.58
C ARG A 291 -22.34 16.58 10.10
N TYR A 292 -21.44 17.43 10.59
CA TYR A 292 -20.31 16.99 11.38
C TYR A 292 -20.43 17.48 12.84
N CYS A 293 -19.82 16.72 13.74
CA CYS A 293 -19.58 17.15 15.12
C CYS A 293 -18.12 16.89 15.49
N PHE A 294 -17.65 17.67 16.47
CA PHE A 294 -16.42 17.37 17.22
C PHE A 294 -16.77 16.74 18.57
N PRO A 295 -15.83 16.02 19.19
CA PRO A 295 -15.99 15.59 20.57
C PRO A 295 -16.21 16.80 21.48
N LEU A 296 -17.09 16.64 22.44
CA LEU A 296 -17.22 17.62 23.52
C LEU A 296 -15.86 17.74 24.23
N LEU A 297 -15.35 18.93 24.37
CA LEU A 297 -14.12 19.16 25.15
C LEU A 297 -14.39 18.65 26.56
N GLN A 298 -13.70 17.60 26.98
CA GLN A 298 -13.70 17.25 28.38
C GLN A 298 -13.05 18.43 29.10
N ALA A 299 -13.82 19.08 29.97
CA ALA A 299 -13.26 20.06 30.89
C ALA A 299 -12.14 19.40 31.68
N ALA A 300 -10.92 19.96 31.57
CA ALA A 300 -9.71 19.48 32.21
C ALA A 300 -9.82 19.65 33.74
#